data_a350160fe470c85f57ead44e7b53ef83
#
_entry.id   a350160fe470c85f57ead44e7b53ef83
#
_cell.length_a   1.000
_cell.length_b   1.000
_cell.length_c   1.000
_cell.angle_alpha   90.00
_cell.angle_beta   90.00
_cell.angle_gamma   90.00
#
_symmetry.space_group_name_H-M   'P 1'
#
loop_
_entity.id
_entity.type
_entity.pdbx_description
1 polymer ?
#
loop_
_entity_poly.entity_id
_entity_poly.type
_entity_poly.pdbx_seq_one_letter_code
_entity_poly.pdbx_strand_id
1 'polypeptide(L)'
;MTASTWVSWMISCECQPSGFDDISALAAEMSEFFQSNEPDTTHFEWSVTDDRTRVDIHERYANSAQALTHMAAFGERFGARFMALLKPASVVVYGFPTPELQAALEGLSPLR
;
A
#
# COMPACT_ATOMS: atom_id res chain seq x y z
N MET A 1 -20.11 21.40 -10.82
CA MET A 1 -18.83 20.73 -11.06
C MET A 1 -18.41 20.00 -9.80
N THR A 2 -18.04 18.74 -9.95
CA THR A 2 -17.65 17.92 -8.82
C THR A 2 -16.15 18.09 -8.56
N ALA A 3 -15.78 18.34 -7.32
CA ALA A 3 -14.38 18.42 -6.94
C ALA A 3 -13.72 17.04 -7.08
N SER A 4 -12.45 17.04 -7.48
CA SER A 4 -11.67 15.82 -7.52
C SER A 4 -11.41 15.32 -6.10
N THR A 5 -11.57 14.01 -5.91
CA THR A 5 -11.42 13.38 -4.59
C THR A 5 -10.44 12.21 -4.59
N TRP A 6 -9.89 11.87 -5.74
CA TRP A 6 -8.99 10.71 -5.86
C TRP A 6 -7.73 10.89 -5.03
N VAL A 7 -7.16 9.78 -4.63
CA VAL A 7 -5.89 9.75 -3.91
C VAL A 7 -5.09 8.55 -4.40
N SER A 8 -3.77 8.72 -4.48
CA SER A 8 -2.87 7.61 -4.76
C SER A 8 -1.61 7.76 -3.93
N TRP A 9 -0.89 6.65 -3.79
CA TRP A 9 0.41 6.70 -3.12
C TRP A 9 1.35 5.64 -3.68
N MET A 10 2.63 5.89 -3.46
CA MET A 10 3.70 4.95 -3.75
C MET A 10 4.42 4.67 -2.44
N ILE A 11 4.43 3.41 -2.02
CA ILE A 11 5.21 2.96 -0.88
C ILE A 11 6.44 2.26 -1.44
N SER A 12 7.62 2.75 -1.08
CA SER A 12 8.88 2.12 -1.46
C SER A 12 9.45 1.41 -0.25
N CYS A 13 9.71 0.12 -0.38
CA CYS A 13 10.15 -0.72 0.72
C CYS A 13 11.50 -1.36 0.42
N GLU A 14 12.33 -1.48 1.45
CA GLU A 14 13.54 -2.30 1.39
C GLU A 14 13.20 -3.71 1.81
N CYS A 15 13.86 -4.69 1.23
CA CYS A 15 13.66 -6.10 1.56
C CYS A 15 14.94 -6.90 1.32
N GLN A 16 14.92 -8.15 1.79
CA GLN A 16 16.02 -9.08 1.58
C GLN A 16 15.71 -9.99 0.40
N PRO A 17 16.68 -10.25 -0.50
CA PRO A 17 16.45 -11.18 -1.61
C PRO A 17 15.97 -12.56 -1.18
N SER A 18 16.41 -13.04 -0.01
CA SER A 18 15.98 -14.32 0.56
C SER A 18 14.50 -14.37 0.90
N GLY A 19 13.84 -13.22 1.04
CA GLY A 19 12.41 -13.15 1.34
C GLY A 19 11.51 -13.11 0.12
N PHE A 20 12.06 -13.21 -1.08
CA PHE A 20 11.31 -12.98 -2.32
C PHE A 20 10.08 -13.89 -2.45
N ASP A 21 10.21 -15.19 -2.14
CA ASP A 21 9.09 -16.12 -2.27
C ASP A 21 7.97 -15.78 -1.30
N ASP A 22 8.31 -15.42 -0.07
CA ASP A 22 7.31 -15.01 0.92
C ASP A 22 6.65 -13.69 0.56
N ILE A 23 7.41 -12.76 0.01
CA ILE A 23 6.89 -11.47 -0.46
C ILE A 23 5.94 -11.69 -1.64
N SER A 24 6.30 -12.56 -2.58
CA SER A 24 5.45 -12.89 -3.72
C SER A 24 4.14 -13.51 -3.28
N ALA A 25 4.19 -14.42 -2.30
CA ALA A 25 2.99 -15.04 -1.74
C ALA A 25 2.10 -13.99 -1.06
N LEU A 26 2.69 -13.09 -0.28
CA LEU A 26 1.96 -12.01 0.36
C LEU A 26 1.28 -11.10 -0.67
N ALA A 27 2.02 -10.69 -1.70
CA ALA A 27 1.49 -9.84 -2.75
C ALA A 27 0.29 -10.50 -3.46
N ALA A 28 0.39 -11.78 -3.75
CA ALA A 28 -0.69 -12.53 -4.39
C ALA A 28 -1.93 -12.61 -3.50
N GLU A 29 -1.76 -12.90 -2.22
CA GLU A 29 -2.87 -12.97 -1.28
C GLU A 29 -3.54 -11.62 -1.07
N MET A 30 -2.75 -10.56 -0.94
CA MET A 30 -3.28 -9.20 -0.80
C MET A 30 -4.06 -8.79 -2.05
N SER A 31 -3.49 -9.03 -3.22
CA SER A 31 -4.15 -8.67 -4.49
C SER A 31 -5.48 -9.40 -4.64
N GLU A 32 -5.52 -10.69 -4.34
CA GLU A 32 -6.75 -11.47 -4.40
C GLU A 32 -7.79 -10.96 -3.41
N PHE A 33 -7.38 -10.71 -2.17
CA PHE A 33 -8.29 -10.22 -1.14
C PHE A 33 -8.90 -8.87 -1.52
N PHE A 34 -8.06 -7.90 -1.92
CA PHE A 34 -8.55 -6.56 -2.22
C PHE A 34 -9.35 -6.52 -3.52
N GLN A 35 -8.99 -7.33 -4.50
CA GLN A 35 -9.77 -7.43 -5.73
C GLN A 35 -11.19 -7.95 -5.45
N SER A 36 -11.31 -8.91 -4.54
CA SER A 36 -12.60 -9.52 -4.20
C SER A 36 -13.44 -8.65 -3.25
N ASN A 37 -12.80 -7.91 -2.33
CA ASN A 37 -13.49 -7.20 -1.26
C ASN A 37 -13.52 -5.69 -1.44
N GLU A 38 -12.69 -5.15 -2.34
CA GLU A 38 -12.61 -3.72 -2.60
C GLU A 38 -12.61 -3.46 -4.11
N PRO A 39 -13.72 -3.75 -4.80
CA PRO A 39 -13.77 -3.59 -6.26
C PRO A 39 -13.61 -2.15 -6.72
N ASP A 40 -13.75 -1.17 -5.81
CA ASP A 40 -13.57 0.25 -6.12
C ASP A 40 -12.11 0.70 -6.08
N THR A 41 -11.18 -0.17 -5.68
CA THR A 41 -9.75 0.11 -5.79
C THR A 41 -9.40 0.21 -7.27
N THR A 42 -8.93 1.38 -7.69
CA THR A 42 -8.69 1.62 -9.12
C THR A 42 -7.32 1.19 -9.59
N HIS A 43 -6.37 1.00 -8.66
CA HIS A 43 -5.03 0.54 -8.99
C HIS A 43 -4.37 -0.07 -7.75
N PHE A 44 -3.71 -1.20 -7.94
CA PHE A 44 -2.95 -1.86 -6.88
C PHE A 44 -1.87 -2.72 -7.54
N GLU A 45 -0.64 -2.22 -7.55
CA GLU A 45 0.45 -2.84 -8.29
C GLU A 45 1.71 -2.93 -7.44
N TRP A 46 2.32 -4.10 -7.46
CA TRP A 46 3.60 -4.35 -6.81
C TRP A 46 4.67 -4.51 -7.87
N SER A 47 5.83 -3.86 -7.65
CA SER A 47 6.99 -3.97 -8.54
C SER A 47 8.21 -4.30 -7.70
N VAL A 48 9.08 -5.16 -8.22
CA VAL A 48 10.30 -5.57 -7.53
C VAL A 48 11.51 -5.29 -8.43
N THR A 49 12.60 -4.85 -7.82
CA THR A 49 13.86 -4.63 -8.54
C THR A 49 14.50 -5.96 -8.93
N ASP A 50 15.36 -5.93 -9.94
CA ASP A 50 16.02 -7.15 -10.44
C ASP A 50 16.87 -7.84 -9.36
N ASP A 51 17.49 -7.05 -8.48
CA ASP A 51 18.30 -7.60 -7.39
C ASP A 51 17.46 -8.01 -6.18
N ARG A 52 16.12 -7.80 -6.23
CA ARG A 52 15.17 -8.20 -5.18
C ARG A 52 15.43 -7.56 -3.82
N THR A 53 15.98 -6.34 -3.82
CA THR A 53 16.24 -5.60 -2.58
C THR A 53 15.22 -4.49 -2.32
N ARG A 54 14.34 -4.23 -3.28
CA ARG A 54 13.34 -3.16 -3.17
C ARG A 54 12.03 -3.56 -3.81
N VAL A 55 10.94 -3.22 -3.11
CA VAL A 55 9.57 -3.39 -3.61
C VAL A 55 8.88 -2.05 -3.56
N ASP A 56 8.27 -1.65 -4.67
CA ASP A 56 7.43 -0.46 -4.75
C ASP A 56 5.98 -0.88 -4.93
N ILE A 57 5.08 -0.27 -4.18
CA ILE A 57 3.65 -0.57 -4.22
C ILE A 57 2.91 0.70 -4.59
N HIS A 58 2.22 0.67 -5.72
CA HIS A 58 1.43 1.79 -6.21
C HIS A 58 -0.05 1.48 -6.06
N GLU A 59 -0.79 2.39 -5.40
CA GLU A 59 -2.20 2.21 -5.10
C GLU A 59 -2.96 3.48 -5.43
N ARG A 60 -4.21 3.32 -5.88
CA ARG A 60 -5.07 4.45 -6.20
C ARG A 60 -6.51 4.15 -5.81
N TYR A 61 -7.18 5.14 -5.24
CA TYR A 61 -8.56 5.06 -4.75
C TYR A 61 -9.36 6.26 -5.23
N ALA A 62 -10.66 6.09 -5.39
CA ALA A 62 -11.53 7.16 -5.85
C ALA A 62 -11.67 8.28 -4.82
N ASN A 63 -11.54 7.95 -3.53
CA ASN A 63 -11.62 8.93 -2.45
C ASN A 63 -10.94 8.40 -1.18
N SER A 64 -10.76 9.30 -0.21
CA SER A 64 -10.09 8.95 1.04
C SER A 64 -10.87 7.97 1.91
N ALA A 65 -12.20 7.96 1.84
CA ALA A 65 -13.01 7.02 2.60
C ALA A 65 -12.71 5.58 2.19
N GLN A 66 -12.63 5.33 0.87
CA GLN A 66 -12.27 4.00 0.34
C GLN A 66 -10.84 3.63 0.73
N ALA A 67 -9.92 4.60 0.66
CA ALA A 67 -8.54 4.39 1.04
C ALA A 67 -8.41 4.03 2.52
N LEU A 68 -9.17 4.69 3.40
CA LEU A 68 -9.16 4.39 4.83
C LEU A 68 -9.72 3.00 5.13
N THR A 69 -10.75 2.58 4.41
CA THR A 69 -11.28 1.22 4.51
C THR A 69 -10.21 0.20 4.14
N HIS A 70 -9.47 0.47 3.06
CA HIS A 70 -8.34 -0.37 2.64
C HIS A 70 -7.27 -0.44 3.74
N MET A 71 -6.88 0.71 4.30
CA MET A 71 -5.84 0.76 5.33
C MET A 71 -6.23 -0.02 6.58
N ALA A 72 -7.49 0.04 6.98
CA ALA A 72 -7.99 -0.71 8.13
C ALA A 72 -7.92 -2.22 7.88
N ALA A 73 -8.38 -2.67 6.71
CA ALA A 73 -8.32 -4.08 6.33
C ALA A 73 -6.87 -4.57 6.22
N PHE A 74 -6.00 -3.75 5.64
CA PHE A 74 -4.58 -4.05 5.55
C PHE A 74 -3.97 -4.27 6.93
N GLY A 75 -4.18 -3.31 7.84
CA GLY A 75 -3.61 -3.39 9.18
C GLY A 75 -4.06 -4.62 9.94
N GLU A 76 -5.35 -4.94 9.84
CA GLU A 76 -5.94 -6.07 10.55
C GLU A 76 -5.46 -7.42 10.00
N ARG A 77 -5.40 -7.57 8.67
CA ARG A 77 -5.16 -8.88 8.03
C ARG A 77 -3.72 -9.13 7.65
N PHE A 78 -3.01 -8.10 7.20
CA PHE A 78 -1.70 -8.27 6.56
C PHE A 78 -0.59 -7.46 7.21
N GLY A 79 -0.93 -6.50 8.07
CA GLY A 79 0.03 -5.53 8.58
C GLY A 79 1.26 -6.16 9.24
N ALA A 80 1.06 -7.11 10.15
CA ALA A 80 2.17 -7.74 10.86
C ALA A 80 3.07 -8.53 9.90
N ARG A 81 2.46 -9.28 8.98
CA ARG A 81 3.21 -10.07 7.99
C ARG A 81 3.97 -9.17 7.02
N PHE A 82 3.33 -8.08 6.60
CA PHE A 82 3.95 -7.08 5.73
C PHE A 82 5.19 -6.49 6.39
N MET A 83 5.06 -6.03 7.63
CA MET A 83 6.17 -5.40 8.34
C MET A 83 7.30 -6.36 8.70
N ALA A 84 7.01 -7.66 8.75
CA ALA A 84 8.05 -8.67 8.97
C ALA A 84 8.92 -8.89 7.73
N LEU A 85 8.35 -8.68 6.53
CA LEU A 85 9.02 -8.95 5.26
C LEU A 85 9.55 -7.69 4.58
N LEU A 86 8.90 -6.54 4.79
CA LEU A 86 9.16 -5.31 4.06
C LEU A 86 9.39 -4.17 5.04
N LYS A 87 10.36 -3.33 4.71
CA LYS A 87 10.66 -2.14 5.52
C LYS A 87 10.34 -0.89 4.70
N PRO A 88 9.24 -0.19 4.99
CA PRO A 88 8.93 1.03 4.26
C PRO A 88 10.05 2.06 4.42
N ALA A 89 10.57 2.55 3.30
CA ALA A 89 11.61 3.56 3.25
C ALA A 89 11.05 4.93 2.89
N SER A 90 9.99 4.98 2.08
CA SER A 90 9.33 6.23 1.75
C SER A 90 7.87 5.99 1.37
N VAL A 91 7.04 6.99 1.63
CA VAL A 91 5.63 7.02 1.21
C VAL A 91 5.41 8.36 0.53
N VAL A 92 5.01 8.34 -0.74
CA VAL A 92 4.70 9.56 -1.49
C VAL A 92 3.22 9.55 -1.84
N VAL A 93 2.52 10.62 -1.48
CA VAL A 93 1.07 10.71 -1.65
C VAL A 93 0.73 11.76 -2.71
N TYR A 94 -0.20 11.41 -3.60
CA TYR A 94 -0.68 12.28 -4.67
C TYR A 94 -2.19 12.46 -4.57
N GLY A 95 -2.69 13.55 -5.11
CA GLY A 95 -4.12 13.81 -5.18
C GLY A 95 -4.63 14.61 -4.00
N PHE A 96 -5.78 14.18 -3.45
CA PHE A 96 -6.56 14.99 -2.51
C PHE A 96 -6.86 14.23 -1.20
N PRO A 97 -5.83 13.81 -0.45
CA PRO A 97 -6.06 13.05 0.79
C PRO A 97 -6.69 13.93 1.88
N THR A 98 -7.61 13.33 2.64
CA THR A 98 -8.14 13.98 3.85
C THR A 98 -7.09 13.97 4.96
N PRO A 99 -7.23 14.83 5.99
CA PRO A 99 -6.32 14.79 7.15
C PRO A 99 -6.29 13.41 7.84
N GLU A 100 -7.40 12.71 7.91
CA GLU A 100 -7.48 11.37 8.50
C GLU A 100 -6.62 10.37 7.71
N LEU A 101 -6.70 10.43 6.37
CA LEU A 101 -5.89 9.55 5.53
C LEU A 101 -4.41 9.91 5.63
N GLN A 102 -4.07 11.19 5.66
CA GLN A 102 -2.68 11.62 5.83
C GLN A 102 -2.09 11.05 7.12
N ALA A 103 -2.85 11.12 8.22
CA ALA A 103 -2.41 10.57 9.50
C ALA A 103 -2.21 9.05 9.43
N ALA A 104 -3.13 8.33 8.76
CA ALA A 104 -3.00 6.89 8.60
C ALA A 104 -1.75 6.50 7.80
N LEU A 105 -1.47 7.24 6.73
CA LEU A 105 -0.29 6.97 5.89
C LEU A 105 1.03 7.33 6.60
N GLU A 106 1.01 8.31 7.48
CA GLU A 106 2.18 8.65 8.28
C GLU A 106 2.62 7.48 9.16
N GLY A 107 1.69 6.61 9.54
CA GLY A 107 2.01 5.40 10.30
C GLY A 107 2.94 4.45 9.57
N LEU A 108 3.03 4.55 8.23
CA LEU A 108 3.94 3.74 7.42
C LEU A 108 5.26 4.43 7.17
N SER A 109 5.38 5.72 7.50
CA SER A 109 6.58 6.50 7.21
C SER A 109 7.70 6.17 8.20
N PRO A 110 8.95 6.00 7.72
CA PRO A 110 10.10 5.83 8.61
C PRO A 110 10.54 7.14 9.28
N LEU A 111 10.03 8.27 8.82
CA LEU A 111 10.42 9.58 9.31
C LEU A 111 9.49 10.05 10.44
N ARG A 112 9.66 9.45 11.58
CA ARG A 112 8.77 9.70 12.71
C ARG A 112 9.54 10.13 13.94
#